data_dd633c969ebf12c76af41c79fdeebcb2
#
_entry.id   dd633c969ebf12c76af41c79fdeebcb2
#
_cell.length_a   1.000
_cell.length_b   1.000
_cell.length_c   1.000
_cell.angle_alpha   90.00
_cell.angle_beta   90.00
_cell.angle_gamma   90.00
#
_symmetry.space_group_name_H-M   'P 1'
#
loop_
_entity.id
_entity.type
_entity.pdbx_description
1 polymer ?
#
loop_
_entity_poly.entity_id
_entity_poly.type
_entity_poly.pdbx_seq_one_letter_code
_entity_poly.pdbx_strand_id
1 'polypeptide(L)'
;TLDLAPLLADLLKRDARWLDTREMAAIDDAAIILLRAPGGRRTGLPQLATRLIDALDHAAIGKMVREAASKKLRAMELSPVLAGVVEAAIDGKRHEPVVDVAIQWAARTLDAEESTIRDLVTDRTSWLLRLASVDDRLADSIVDALRRLLIEVAASPEHPLRIKITEGLRDFAFDLRHLPRVQAKVEAIKLDLLDNPAVLLWAAVLG
;
A
#
# COMPACT_ATOMS: atom_id res chain seq x y z
N THR A 1 1.80 46.96 -12.51
CA THR A 1 0.67 46.03 -12.30
C THR A 1 0.75 44.95 -13.35
N LEU A 2 1.28 43.78 -12.99
CA LEU A 2 1.27 42.62 -13.89
C LEU A 2 -0.16 42.17 -14.08
N ASP A 3 -0.60 42.22 -15.35
CA ASP A 3 -1.89 41.64 -15.72
C ASP A 3 -1.74 40.12 -15.83
N LEU A 4 -2.18 39.41 -14.76
CA LEU A 4 -2.08 37.95 -14.64
C LEU A 4 -3.16 37.20 -15.45
N ALA A 5 -4.16 37.90 -15.97
CA ALA A 5 -5.28 37.30 -16.67
C ALA A 5 -4.86 36.58 -17.97
N PRO A 6 -4.00 37.17 -18.86
CA PRO A 6 -3.56 36.47 -20.05
C PRO A 6 -2.63 35.28 -19.75
N LEU A 7 -1.83 35.36 -18.69
CA LEU A 7 -0.93 34.26 -18.28
C LEU A 7 -1.73 33.05 -17.74
N LEU A 8 -2.79 33.29 -16.95
CA LEU A 8 -3.67 32.24 -16.46
C LEU A 8 -4.49 31.61 -17.60
N ALA A 9 -4.99 32.43 -18.54
CA ALA A 9 -5.70 31.93 -19.71
C ALA A 9 -4.82 31.06 -20.62
N ASP A 10 -3.55 31.43 -20.79
CA ASP A 10 -2.59 30.67 -21.60
C ASP A 10 -2.15 29.36 -20.89
N LEU A 11 -2.02 29.38 -19.57
CA LEU A 11 -1.70 28.20 -18.75
C LEU A 11 -2.85 27.20 -18.76
N LEU A 12 -4.10 27.66 -18.64
CA LEU A 12 -5.30 26.84 -18.71
C LEU A 12 -5.50 26.24 -20.11
N LYS A 13 -5.22 26.98 -21.18
CA LYS A 13 -5.30 26.47 -22.56
C LYS A 13 -4.21 25.45 -22.89
N ARG A 14 -3.04 25.57 -22.31
CA ARG A 14 -1.89 24.72 -22.62
C ARG A 14 -2.01 23.33 -21.99
N ASP A 15 -2.68 23.21 -20.84
CA ASP A 15 -2.91 21.95 -20.15
C ASP A 15 -4.34 21.41 -20.28
N ALA A 16 -5.22 22.09 -21.04
CA ALA A 16 -6.64 21.76 -21.15
C ALA A 16 -7.00 20.57 -22.07
N ARG A 17 -6.01 19.77 -22.49
CA ARG A 17 -6.26 18.56 -23.31
C ARG A 17 -7.09 17.48 -22.61
N TRP A 18 -7.40 17.70 -21.34
CA TRP A 18 -8.13 16.75 -20.48
C TRP A 18 -9.51 17.27 -20.06
N LEU A 19 -9.92 18.50 -20.48
CA LEU A 19 -11.24 19.06 -20.19
C LEU A 19 -12.24 18.68 -21.27
N ASP A 20 -13.46 18.34 -20.87
CA ASP A 20 -14.58 18.08 -21.76
C ASP A 20 -15.05 19.41 -22.43
N THR A 21 -15.75 19.30 -23.57
CA THR A 21 -16.24 20.44 -24.36
C THR A 21 -17.16 21.38 -23.56
N ARG A 22 -17.87 20.84 -22.57
CA ARG A 22 -18.71 21.62 -21.64
C ARG A 22 -17.88 22.44 -20.64
N GLU A 23 -16.82 21.87 -20.14
CA GLU A 23 -15.91 22.52 -19.19
C GLU A 23 -15.10 23.61 -19.87
N MET A 24 -14.68 23.37 -21.13
CA MET A 24 -14.07 24.39 -21.96
C MET A 24 -14.99 25.56 -22.23
N ALA A 25 -16.27 25.31 -22.50
CA ALA A 25 -17.26 26.37 -22.71
C ALA A 25 -17.49 27.20 -21.41
N ALA A 26 -17.53 26.55 -20.25
CA ALA A 26 -17.67 27.24 -18.97
C ALA A 26 -16.43 28.11 -18.63
N ILE A 27 -15.23 27.66 -19.00
CA ILE A 27 -13.98 28.43 -18.84
C ILE A 27 -13.94 29.62 -19.82
N ASP A 28 -14.37 29.41 -21.05
CA ASP A 28 -14.45 30.50 -22.05
C ASP A 28 -15.48 31.55 -21.64
N ASP A 29 -16.66 31.15 -21.14
CA ASP A 29 -17.68 32.06 -20.61
C ASP A 29 -17.18 32.83 -19.37
N ALA A 30 -16.49 32.18 -18.46
CA ALA A 30 -15.89 32.82 -17.29
C ALA A 30 -14.77 33.80 -17.67
N ALA A 31 -13.94 33.46 -18.68
CA ALA A 31 -12.90 34.33 -19.21
C ALA A 31 -13.50 35.55 -19.93
N ILE A 32 -14.60 35.38 -20.68
CA ILE A 32 -15.33 36.48 -21.33
C ILE A 32 -15.94 37.43 -20.30
N ILE A 33 -16.49 36.90 -19.20
CA ILE A 33 -17.06 37.72 -18.10
C ILE A 33 -15.92 38.51 -17.41
N LEU A 34 -14.76 37.90 -17.18
CA LEU A 34 -13.58 38.55 -16.61
C LEU A 34 -13.02 39.67 -17.50
N LEU A 35 -13.00 39.45 -18.81
CA LEU A 35 -12.51 40.43 -19.79
C LEU A 35 -13.48 41.56 -20.06
N ARG A 36 -14.79 41.37 -19.84
CA ARG A 36 -15.85 42.36 -20.07
C ARG A 36 -16.25 43.17 -18.82
N ALA A 37 -15.71 42.85 -17.65
CA ALA A 37 -16.02 43.60 -16.43
C ALA A 37 -15.46 45.03 -16.49
N PRO A 38 -16.27 46.07 -16.58
CA PRO A 38 -15.78 47.43 -16.64
C PRO A 38 -15.29 47.84 -15.25
N GLY A 39 -14.01 48.13 -15.13
CA GLY A 39 -13.39 48.92 -14.05
C GLY A 39 -13.31 48.26 -12.69
N GLY A 40 -12.21 47.57 -12.44
CA GLY A 40 -11.39 47.72 -11.27
C GLY A 40 -11.96 47.57 -9.86
N ARG A 41 -12.94 46.69 -9.58
CA ARG A 41 -13.26 46.36 -8.20
C ARG A 41 -12.86 44.92 -7.88
N ARG A 42 -11.82 44.78 -7.02
CA ARG A 42 -11.25 43.53 -6.53
C ARG A 42 -12.19 42.59 -5.75
N THR A 43 -13.49 42.94 -5.66
CA THR A 43 -14.50 42.23 -4.88
C THR A 43 -15.16 41.04 -5.61
N GLY A 44 -14.94 40.87 -6.91
CA GLY A 44 -15.55 39.79 -7.69
C GLY A 44 -14.71 38.51 -7.83
N LEU A 45 -13.42 38.56 -7.61
CA LEU A 45 -12.53 37.39 -7.78
C LEU A 45 -12.83 36.21 -6.84
N PRO A 46 -13.11 36.41 -5.54
CA PRO A 46 -13.48 35.31 -4.67
C PRO A 46 -14.81 34.65 -5.06
N GLN A 47 -15.81 35.46 -5.49
CA GLN A 47 -17.12 34.96 -5.89
C GLN A 47 -17.08 34.23 -7.23
N LEU A 48 -16.22 34.65 -8.16
CA LEU A 48 -15.99 33.94 -9.43
C LEU A 48 -15.23 32.62 -9.20
N ALA A 49 -14.22 32.64 -8.31
CA ALA A 49 -13.53 31.42 -7.91
C ALA A 49 -14.48 30.40 -7.25
N THR A 50 -15.36 30.86 -6.37
CA THR A 50 -16.37 30.01 -5.74
C THR A 50 -17.35 29.44 -6.78
N ARG A 51 -17.85 30.26 -7.72
CA ARG A 51 -18.73 29.79 -8.78
C ARG A 51 -18.06 28.83 -9.76
N LEU A 52 -16.77 29.01 -10.05
CA LEU A 52 -15.98 28.06 -10.85
C LEU A 52 -15.79 26.73 -10.10
N ILE A 53 -15.52 26.78 -8.81
CA ILE A 53 -15.40 25.58 -7.96
C ILE A 53 -16.77 24.87 -7.85
N ASP A 54 -17.87 25.63 -7.69
CA ASP A 54 -19.23 25.09 -7.62
C ASP A 54 -19.73 24.53 -8.96
N ALA A 55 -19.23 25.07 -10.09
CA ALA A 55 -19.54 24.59 -11.44
C ALA A 55 -18.70 23.35 -11.85
N LEU A 56 -17.61 23.08 -11.15
CA LEU A 56 -16.83 21.86 -11.35
C LEU A 56 -17.60 20.69 -10.76
N ASP A 57 -17.99 19.75 -11.60
CA ASP A 57 -18.56 18.48 -11.14
C ASP A 57 -17.54 17.70 -10.32
N HIS A 58 -17.67 17.80 -9.00
CA HIS A 58 -16.76 17.13 -8.06
C HIS A 58 -16.70 15.62 -8.31
N ALA A 59 -17.77 15.01 -8.81
CA ALA A 59 -17.81 13.60 -9.15
C ALA A 59 -16.98 13.31 -10.42
N ALA A 60 -17.03 14.19 -11.42
CA ALA A 60 -16.22 14.07 -12.63
C ALA A 60 -14.73 14.24 -12.32
N ILE A 61 -14.36 15.24 -11.51
CA ILE A 61 -12.99 15.44 -11.06
C ILE A 61 -12.49 14.24 -10.26
N GLY A 62 -13.29 13.76 -9.31
CA GLY A 62 -12.95 12.58 -8.52
C GLY A 62 -12.70 11.34 -9.40
N LYS A 63 -13.54 11.15 -10.44
CA LYS A 63 -13.36 10.07 -11.42
C LYS A 63 -12.05 10.24 -12.20
N MET A 64 -11.76 11.43 -12.73
CA MET A 64 -10.55 11.71 -13.48
C MET A 64 -9.29 11.51 -12.64
N VAL A 65 -9.29 11.99 -11.40
CA VAL A 65 -8.16 11.80 -10.47
C VAL A 65 -7.95 10.32 -10.19
N ARG A 66 -9.02 9.55 -9.96
CA ARG A 66 -8.93 8.10 -9.76
C ARG A 66 -8.39 7.38 -10.99
N GLU A 67 -8.87 7.71 -12.19
CA GLU A 67 -8.40 7.12 -13.45
C GLU A 67 -6.93 7.46 -13.70
N ALA A 68 -6.53 8.70 -13.50
CA ALA A 68 -5.14 9.14 -13.63
C ALA A 68 -4.23 8.45 -12.60
N ALA A 69 -4.66 8.35 -11.35
CA ALA A 69 -3.94 7.66 -10.29
C ALA A 69 -3.81 6.16 -10.59
N SER A 70 -4.90 5.51 -11.00
CA SER A 70 -4.90 4.09 -11.39
C SER A 70 -3.95 3.85 -12.57
N LYS A 71 -4.01 4.67 -13.61
CA LYS A 71 -3.10 4.59 -14.76
C LYS A 71 -1.64 4.78 -14.35
N LYS A 72 -1.37 5.74 -13.46
CA LYS A 72 -0.03 5.99 -12.92
C LYS A 72 0.49 4.80 -12.12
N LEU A 73 -0.35 4.26 -11.22
CA LEU A 73 0.00 3.09 -10.41
C LEU A 73 0.25 1.84 -11.26
N ARG A 74 -0.56 1.63 -12.31
CA ARG A 74 -0.35 0.51 -13.25
C ARG A 74 0.99 0.63 -14.00
N ALA A 75 1.39 1.85 -14.36
CA ALA A 75 2.63 2.10 -15.10
C ALA A 75 3.88 2.13 -14.22
N MET A 76 3.73 2.27 -12.90
CA MET A 76 4.85 2.36 -11.97
C MET A 76 5.31 0.97 -11.54
N GLU A 77 6.62 0.72 -11.58
CA GLU A 77 7.23 -0.48 -11.01
C GLU A 77 7.22 -0.39 -9.48
N LEU A 78 6.46 -1.28 -8.82
CA LEU A 78 6.35 -1.27 -7.35
C LEU A 78 7.54 -1.95 -6.66
N SER A 79 8.18 -2.91 -7.29
CA SER A 79 9.26 -3.68 -6.66
C SER A 79 10.41 -2.83 -6.12
N PRO A 80 10.96 -1.84 -6.87
CA PRO A 80 12.00 -0.97 -6.33
C PRO A 80 11.53 -0.09 -5.17
N VAL A 81 10.26 0.35 -5.21
CA VAL A 81 9.66 1.16 -4.14
C VAL A 81 9.53 0.33 -2.86
N LEU A 82 9.00 -0.90 -2.98
CA LEU A 82 8.88 -1.83 -1.85
C LEU A 82 10.24 -2.19 -1.26
N ALA A 83 11.25 -2.41 -2.11
CA ALA A 83 12.62 -2.63 -1.64
C ALA A 83 13.11 -1.46 -0.78
N GLY A 84 12.95 -0.23 -1.26
CA GLY A 84 13.31 0.97 -0.50
C GLY A 84 12.55 1.13 0.83
N VAL A 85 11.26 0.76 0.86
CA VAL A 85 10.46 0.76 2.09
C VAL A 85 10.98 -0.26 3.10
N VAL A 86 11.29 -1.49 2.63
CA VAL A 86 11.85 -2.55 3.50
C VAL A 86 13.21 -2.13 4.05
N GLU A 87 14.11 -1.62 3.21
CA GLU A 87 15.42 -1.11 3.64
C GLU A 87 15.30 0.00 4.68
N ALA A 88 14.46 1.01 4.41
CA ALA A 88 14.22 2.12 5.34
C ALA A 88 13.61 1.65 6.67
N ALA A 89 12.77 0.60 6.65
CA ALA A 89 12.23 0.01 7.85
C ALA A 89 13.30 -0.71 8.67
N ILE A 90 14.25 -1.38 8.01
CA ILE A 90 15.37 -2.05 8.67
C ILE A 90 16.32 -1.02 9.28
N ASP A 91 16.75 -0.03 8.50
CA ASP A 91 17.70 1.00 8.94
C ASP A 91 17.17 1.83 10.11
N GLY A 92 15.86 2.13 10.08
CA GLY A 92 15.16 2.83 11.16
C GLY A 92 14.69 1.92 12.30
N LYS A 93 15.01 0.64 12.31
CA LYS A 93 14.52 -0.39 13.28
C LYS A 93 12.99 -0.45 13.39
N ARG A 94 12.26 0.03 12.39
CA ARG A 94 10.78 0.05 12.36
C ARG A 94 10.18 -1.34 12.10
N HIS A 95 10.98 -2.29 11.66
CA HIS A 95 10.59 -3.68 11.49
C HIS A 95 10.48 -4.42 12.83
N GLU A 96 11.21 -4.00 13.89
CA GLU A 96 11.24 -4.69 15.20
C GLU A 96 9.83 -4.82 15.82
N PRO A 97 8.99 -3.77 15.90
CA PRO A 97 7.63 -3.90 16.43
C PRO A 97 6.76 -4.89 15.62
N VAL A 98 6.99 -4.97 14.30
CA VAL A 98 6.27 -5.92 13.43
C VAL A 98 6.71 -7.35 13.74
N VAL A 99 8.00 -7.56 13.97
CA VAL A 99 8.54 -8.86 14.40
C VAL A 99 7.96 -9.24 15.76
N ASP A 100 7.86 -8.31 16.72
CA ASP A 100 7.23 -8.57 18.02
C ASP A 100 5.78 -9.02 17.88
N VAL A 101 5.00 -8.32 17.07
CA VAL A 101 3.60 -8.71 16.78
C VAL A 101 3.53 -10.09 16.12
N ALA A 102 4.43 -10.39 15.19
CA ALA A 102 4.48 -11.68 14.51
C ALA A 102 4.83 -12.82 15.48
N ILE A 103 5.78 -12.62 16.41
CA ILE A 103 6.15 -13.59 17.44
C ILE A 103 4.96 -13.84 18.38
N GLN A 104 4.29 -12.78 18.85
CA GLN A 104 3.11 -12.88 19.70
C GLN A 104 1.95 -13.59 19.00
N TRP A 105 1.75 -13.32 17.72
CA TRP A 105 0.75 -14.02 16.92
C TRP A 105 1.10 -15.50 16.78
N ALA A 106 2.35 -15.83 16.48
CA ALA A 106 2.82 -17.21 16.38
C ALA A 106 2.64 -17.97 17.70
N ALA A 107 2.95 -17.34 18.84
CA ALA A 107 2.74 -17.95 20.17
C ALA A 107 1.26 -18.25 20.43
N ARG A 108 0.38 -17.26 20.14
CA ARG A 108 -1.08 -17.47 20.31
C ARG A 108 -1.62 -18.56 19.37
N THR A 109 -1.11 -18.60 18.13
CA THR A 109 -1.52 -19.63 17.16
C THR A 109 -1.04 -21.02 17.61
N LEU A 110 0.20 -21.11 18.11
CA LEU A 110 0.73 -22.36 18.67
C LEU A 110 -0.14 -22.88 19.82
N ASP A 111 -0.55 -22.00 20.74
CA ASP A 111 -1.41 -22.38 21.87
C ASP A 111 -2.84 -22.74 21.42
N ALA A 112 -3.41 -22.02 20.45
CA ALA A 112 -4.76 -22.28 19.94
C ALA A 112 -4.86 -23.57 19.11
N GLU A 113 -3.81 -23.88 18.35
CA GLU A 113 -3.76 -24.99 17.38
C GLU A 113 -2.85 -26.12 17.85
N GLU A 114 -2.60 -26.22 19.16
CA GLU A 114 -1.69 -27.22 19.74
C GLU A 114 -2.05 -28.66 19.31
N SER A 115 -3.33 -29.01 19.34
CA SER A 115 -3.81 -30.33 18.90
C SER A 115 -3.53 -30.59 17.42
N THR A 116 -3.82 -29.60 16.57
CA THR A 116 -3.59 -29.70 15.11
C THR A 116 -2.10 -29.87 14.81
N ILE A 117 -1.24 -29.12 15.51
CA ILE A 117 0.22 -29.21 15.34
C ILE A 117 0.71 -30.58 15.82
N ARG A 118 0.19 -31.07 16.96
CA ARG A 118 0.50 -32.40 17.47
C ARG A 118 0.12 -33.50 16.48
N ASP A 119 -1.07 -33.42 15.90
CA ASP A 119 -1.55 -34.37 14.89
C ASP A 119 -0.66 -34.34 13.64
N LEU A 120 -0.27 -33.15 13.14
CA LEU A 120 0.64 -32.99 12.02
C LEU A 120 2.02 -33.58 12.28
N VAL A 121 2.57 -33.45 13.49
CA VAL A 121 3.84 -34.05 13.87
C VAL A 121 3.72 -35.57 13.90
N THR A 122 2.66 -36.10 14.50
CA THR A 122 2.39 -37.55 14.61
C THR A 122 2.17 -38.17 13.24
N ASP A 123 1.42 -37.52 12.34
CA ASP A 123 1.18 -38.02 10.98
C ASP A 123 2.43 -38.09 10.10
N ARG A 124 3.38 -37.18 10.33
CA ARG A 124 4.65 -37.11 9.59
C ARG A 124 5.71 -38.04 10.16
N THR A 125 5.48 -38.60 11.34
CA THR A 125 6.39 -39.51 12.00
C THR A 125 6.27 -40.88 11.36
N SER A 126 7.39 -41.51 11.01
CA SER A 126 7.38 -42.79 10.31
C SER A 126 6.73 -43.90 11.14
N TRP A 127 6.06 -44.85 10.45
CA TRP A 127 5.36 -46.00 11.06
C TRP A 127 6.19 -46.77 12.10
N LEU A 128 7.52 -46.73 11.99
CA LEU A 128 8.44 -47.37 12.93
C LEU A 128 8.40 -46.74 14.32
N LEU A 129 8.17 -45.41 14.43
CA LEU A 129 8.06 -44.72 15.71
C LEU A 129 6.69 -44.94 16.39
N ARG A 130 5.64 -45.20 15.60
CA ARG A 130 4.31 -45.55 16.16
C ARG A 130 4.30 -46.90 16.94
N LEU A 131 5.16 -47.84 16.53
CA LEU A 131 5.33 -49.10 17.23
C LEU A 131 5.97 -48.96 18.61
N ALA A 132 6.66 -47.86 18.89
CA ALA A 132 7.40 -47.65 20.14
C ALA A 132 6.66 -46.80 21.18
N SER A 133 5.40 -46.38 20.94
CA SER A 133 4.59 -45.49 21.83
C SER A 133 5.33 -44.19 22.19
N VAL A 134 6.22 -43.69 21.30
CA VAL A 134 7.05 -42.52 21.54
C VAL A 134 6.45 -41.26 20.92
N ASP A 135 5.44 -41.43 20.06
CA ASP A 135 4.89 -40.36 19.21
C ASP A 135 4.29 -39.19 20.02
N ASP A 136 3.48 -39.46 21.01
CA ASP A 136 2.80 -38.44 21.81
C ASP A 136 3.81 -37.61 22.61
N ARG A 137 4.78 -38.27 23.25
CA ARG A 137 5.83 -37.56 23.99
C ARG A 137 6.76 -36.74 23.13
N LEU A 138 7.01 -37.21 21.91
CA LEU A 138 7.82 -36.45 20.93
C LEU A 138 7.08 -35.21 20.43
N ALA A 139 5.81 -35.36 20.11
CA ALA A 139 4.96 -34.24 19.68
C ALA A 139 4.85 -33.18 20.78
N ASP A 140 4.57 -33.60 22.04
CA ASP A 140 4.55 -32.70 23.19
C ASP A 140 5.89 -31.99 23.39
N SER A 141 7.00 -32.71 23.28
CA SER A 141 8.35 -32.13 23.40
C SER A 141 8.65 -31.08 22.32
N ILE A 142 8.16 -31.29 21.09
CA ILE A 142 8.33 -30.33 19.99
C ILE A 142 7.50 -29.08 20.27
N VAL A 143 6.23 -29.20 20.65
CA VAL A 143 5.37 -28.07 20.97
C VAL A 143 5.97 -27.26 22.12
N ASP A 144 6.43 -27.92 23.18
CA ASP A 144 7.07 -27.26 24.32
C ASP A 144 8.38 -26.57 23.95
N ALA A 145 9.17 -27.17 23.04
CA ALA A 145 10.39 -26.55 22.54
C ALA A 145 10.09 -25.31 21.69
N LEU A 146 9.06 -25.36 20.83
CA LEU A 146 8.61 -24.20 20.05
C LEU A 146 8.08 -23.08 20.96
N ARG A 147 7.29 -23.42 21.99
CA ARG A 147 6.82 -22.45 22.97
C ARG A 147 7.98 -21.76 23.70
N ARG A 148 8.94 -22.51 24.19
CA ARG A 148 10.15 -21.95 24.82
C ARG A 148 10.93 -21.07 23.87
N LEU A 149 11.13 -21.50 22.62
CA LEU A 149 11.82 -20.71 21.60
C LEU A 149 11.11 -19.36 21.36
N LEU A 150 9.77 -19.36 21.22
CA LEU A 150 9.02 -18.13 21.03
C LEU A 150 9.14 -17.18 22.23
N ILE A 151 9.13 -17.71 23.45
CA ILE A 151 9.36 -16.92 24.68
C ILE A 151 10.77 -16.32 24.69
N GLU A 152 11.81 -17.10 24.35
CA GLU A 152 13.19 -16.62 24.31
C GLU A 152 13.39 -15.54 23.24
N VAL A 153 12.80 -15.75 22.05
CA VAL A 153 12.84 -14.75 20.95
C VAL A 153 12.10 -13.48 21.33
N ALA A 154 10.96 -13.58 22.06
CA ALA A 154 10.23 -12.42 22.53
C ALA A 154 11.00 -11.64 23.59
N ALA A 155 11.70 -12.33 24.51
CA ALA A 155 12.41 -11.73 25.62
C ALA A 155 13.75 -11.07 25.22
N SER A 156 14.36 -11.52 24.12
CA SER A 156 15.70 -11.05 23.70
C SER A 156 15.68 -10.36 22.34
N PRO A 157 15.87 -9.04 22.29
CA PRO A 157 15.98 -8.31 21.02
C PRO A 157 17.18 -8.76 20.16
N GLU A 158 18.23 -9.28 20.80
CA GLU A 158 19.44 -9.73 20.11
C GLU A 158 19.44 -11.25 19.84
N HIS A 159 18.31 -11.91 19.98
CA HIS A 159 18.21 -13.34 19.72
C HIS A 159 18.63 -13.68 18.28
N PRO A 160 19.42 -14.75 18.06
CA PRO A 160 19.93 -15.12 16.71
C PRO A 160 18.81 -15.22 15.66
N LEU A 161 17.63 -15.67 16.03
CA LEU A 161 16.50 -15.77 15.11
C LEU A 161 16.02 -14.39 14.65
N ARG A 162 16.02 -13.36 15.50
CA ARG A 162 15.68 -11.98 15.10
C ARG A 162 16.71 -11.41 14.13
N ILE A 163 17.98 -11.72 14.36
CA ILE A 163 19.07 -11.35 13.42
C ILE A 163 18.82 -12.01 12.07
N LYS A 164 18.48 -13.30 12.05
CA LYS A 164 18.17 -14.04 10.82
C LYS A 164 16.93 -13.50 10.10
N ILE A 165 15.90 -13.08 10.82
CA ILE A 165 14.72 -12.41 10.22
C ILE A 165 15.15 -11.10 9.56
N THR A 166 15.97 -10.29 10.21
CA THR A 166 16.49 -9.03 9.65
C THR A 166 17.36 -9.25 8.42
N GLU A 167 18.23 -10.28 8.44
CA GLU A 167 19.01 -10.69 7.26
C GLU A 167 18.08 -11.12 6.12
N GLY A 168 17.08 -11.98 6.39
CA GLY A 168 16.10 -12.41 5.41
C GLY A 168 15.28 -11.26 4.81
N LEU A 169 14.96 -10.22 5.59
CA LEU A 169 14.31 -9.01 5.07
C LEU A 169 15.26 -8.22 4.14
N ARG A 170 16.58 -8.17 4.42
CA ARG A 170 17.55 -7.55 3.51
C ARG A 170 17.69 -8.33 2.20
N ASP A 171 17.76 -9.65 2.29
CA ASP A 171 17.79 -10.52 1.12
C ASP A 171 16.51 -10.34 0.28
N PHE A 172 15.37 -10.25 0.93
CA PHE A 172 14.10 -9.97 0.24
C PHE A 172 14.08 -8.59 -0.45
N ALA A 173 14.60 -7.55 0.20
CA ALA A 173 14.73 -6.23 -0.43
C ALA A 173 15.68 -6.27 -1.64
N PHE A 174 16.78 -7.01 -1.55
CA PHE A 174 17.67 -7.26 -2.66
C PHE A 174 16.97 -8.00 -3.80
N ASP A 175 16.21 -9.05 -3.50
CA ASP A 175 15.44 -9.83 -4.47
C ASP A 175 14.38 -8.98 -5.20
N LEU A 176 13.70 -8.08 -4.49
CA LEU A 176 12.76 -7.12 -5.06
C LEU A 176 13.43 -6.20 -6.09
N ARG A 177 14.72 -5.86 -5.91
CA ARG A 177 15.45 -5.02 -6.86
C ARG A 177 16.02 -5.79 -8.04
N HIS A 178 16.44 -7.04 -7.84
CA HIS A 178 17.32 -7.70 -8.78
C HIS A 178 16.78 -9.00 -9.37
N LEU A 179 15.75 -9.62 -8.78
CA LEU A 179 15.19 -10.88 -9.26
C LEU A 179 13.93 -10.68 -10.11
N PRO A 180 13.99 -10.88 -11.44
CA PRO A 180 12.85 -10.68 -12.33
C PRO A 180 11.61 -11.49 -11.93
N ARG A 181 11.79 -12.71 -11.40
CA ARG A 181 10.69 -13.56 -10.93
C ARG A 181 9.94 -12.95 -9.73
N VAL A 182 10.66 -12.26 -8.84
CA VAL A 182 10.06 -11.60 -7.67
C VAL A 182 9.35 -10.34 -8.13
N GLN A 183 9.97 -9.55 -9.00
CA GLN A 183 9.39 -8.37 -9.62
C GLN A 183 8.09 -8.71 -10.35
N ALA A 184 8.10 -9.75 -11.19
CA ALA A 184 6.91 -10.19 -11.91
C ALA A 184 5.76 -10.60 -10.97
N LYS A 185 6.05 -11.26 -9.82
CA LYS A 185 5.03 -11.59 -8.82
C LYS A 185 4.45 -10.35 -8.15
N VAL A 186 5.28 -9.39 -7.80
CA VAL A 186 4.84 -8.12 -7.20
C VAL A 186 3.95 -7.35 -8.17
N GLU A 187 4.35 -7.28 -9.45
CA GLU A 187 3.56 -6.62 -10.49
C GLU A 187 2.21 -7.34 -10.72
N ALA A 188 2.19 -8.67 -10.72
CA ALA A 188 0.95 -9.44 -10.82
C ALA A 188 0.01 -9.15 -9.64
N ILE A 189 0.51 -9.19 -8.40
CA ILE A 189 -0.28 -8.87 -7.19
C ILE A 189 -0.80 -7.43 -7.26
N LYS A 190 0.02 -6.47 -7.72
CA LYS A 190 -0.41 -5.07 -7.92
C LYS A 190 -1.60 -4.99 -8.85
N LEU A 191 -1.53 -5.66 -10.00
CA LEU A 191 -2.60 -5.64 -10.99
C LEU A 191 -3.86 -6.31 -10.44
N ASP A 192 -3.74 -7.45 -9.78
CA ASP A 192 -4.86 -8.15 -9.14
C ASP A 192 -5.55 -7.28 -8.09
N LEU A 193 -4.77 -6.53 -7.28
CA LEU A 193 -5.32 -5.59 -6.29
C LEU A 193 -6.02 -4.41 -6.95
N LEU A 194 -5.45 -3.84 -8.01
CA LEU A 194 -6.05 -2.71 -8.74
C LEU A 194 -7.32 -3.11 -9.50
N ASP A 195 -7.45 -4.38 -9.88
CA ASP A 195 -8.62 -4.93 -10.56
C ASP A 195 -9.68 -5.49 -9.59
N ASN A 196 -9.35 -5.56 -8.29
CA ASN A 196 -10.26 -6.11 -7.28
C ASN A 196 -11.46 -5.17 -7.06
N PRO A 197 -12.71 -5.64 -7.23
CA PRO A 197 -13.91 -4.83 -7.04
C PRO A 197 -14.03 -4.21 -5.65
N ALA A 198 -13.55 -4.90 -4.61
CA ALA A 198 -13.58 -4.39 -3.24
C ALA A 198 -12.64 -3.18 -3.07
N VAL A 199 -11.46 -3.20 -3.70
CA VAL A 199 -10.52 -2.07 -3.69
C VAL A 199 -11.10 -0.89 -4.46
N LEU A 200 -11.75 -1.14 -5.59
CA LEU A 200 -12.41 -0.11 -6.39
C LEU A 200 -13.58 0.53 -5.63
N LEU A 201 -14.40 -0.26 -4.92
CA LEU A 201 -15.48 0.24 -4.06
C LEU A 201 -14.94 1.07 -2.90
N TRP A 202 -13.89 0.60 -2.24
CA TRP A 202 -13.26 1.34 -1.14
C TRP A 202 -12.68 2.68 -1.60
N ALA A 203 -12.00 2.69 -2.74
CA ALA A 203 -11.51 3.93 -3.36
C ALA A 203 -12.64 4.89 -3.78
N ALA A 204 -13.82 4.37 -4.11
CA ALA A 204 -15.00 5.18 -4.44
C ALA A 204 -15.68 5.80 -3.21
N VAL A 205 -15.52 5.22 -2.02
CA VAL A 205 -16.11 5.70 -0.75
C VAL A 205 -15.25 6.80 -0.10
N LEU A 206 -13.94 6.81 -0.36
CA LEU A 206 -12.99 7.78 0.20
C LEU A 206 -12.80 9.04 -0.67
N GLY A 207 -13.39 9.10 -1.85
CA GLY A 207 -13.35 10.24 -2.76
C GLY A 207 -14.71 10.82 -3.02
#